data_de466914c63e9b3a94ba90a591798f44
#
_entry.id   de466914c63e9b3a94ba90a591798f44
#
_cell.length_a   1.000
_cell.length_b   1.000
_cell.length_c   1.000
_cell.angle_alpha   90.00
_cell.angle_beta   90.00
_cell.angle_gamma   90.00
#
_symmetry.space_group_name_H-M   'P 1'
#
loop_
_entity.id
_entity.type
_entity.pdbx_description
1 polymer ?
#
loop_
_entity_poly.entity_id
_entity_poly.type
_entity_poly.pdbx_seq_one_letter_code
_entity_poly.pdbx_strand_id
1 'polypeptide(L)'
;MPSIAIFGDSGMGKTMIMQRFCAENPPGFDPEAGRERTPILALQMSGQPNERRLYSHILAALGAPQGPRSEISRLERSALSLLKAIGVQALVIDEIHNILAGTHREQRIVLNALRFLSNELKVSLICFGVTDAREAISGDVQLARRFDELTLPRWSADAQYEALIISILRNMPLREPTVLTAKSLRRVLQVTEGLTAHIFRMLNELALEAVKT
;
A
#
# COMPACT_ATOMS: atom_id res chain seq x y z
N MET A 1 -14.60 10.78 6.86
CA MET A 1 -13.98 9.56 7.36
C MET A 1 -12.50 9.81 7.57
N PRO A 2 -11.90 9.30 8.65
CA PRO A 2 -10.46 9.36 8.83
C PRO A 2 -9.76 8.56 7.72
N SER A 3 -8.64 9.05 7.27
CA SER A 3 -7.82 8.43 6.25
C SER A 3 -6.37 8.35 6.74
N ILE A 4 -5.59 7.43 6.23
CA ILE A 4 -4.20 7.22 6.66
C ILE A 4 -3.28 7.25 5.45
N ALA A 5 -2.19 7.99 5.56
CA ALA A 5 -1.11 7.99 4.59
C ALA A 5 0.16 7.41 5.22
N ILE A 6 0.70 6.36 4.62
CA ILE A 6 1.88 5.64 5.11
C ILE A 6 3.03 5.88 4.14
N PHE A 7 4.03 6.59 4.62
CA PHE A 7 5.22 6.96 3.85
C PHE A 7 6.45 6.18 4.31
N GLY A 8 7.38 5.98 3.41
CA GLY A 8 8.67 5.35 3.71
C GLY A 8 9.46 5.09 2.45
N ASP A 9 10.75 4.86 2.58
CA ASP A 9 11.62 4.55 1.45
C ASP A 9 11.14 3.31 0.68
N SER A 10 11.57 3.18 -0.58
CA SER A 10 11.36 1.96 -1.33
C SER A 10 12.00 0.77 -0.59
N GLY A 11 11.33 -0.38 -0.59
CA GLY A 11 11.83 -1.57 0.10
C GLY A 11 11.57 -1.59 1.62
N MET A 12 10.82 -0.65 2.20
CA MET A 12 10.45 -0.67 3.63
C MET A 12 9.31 -1.65 3.98
N GLY A 13 8.73 -2.31 2.98
CA GLY A 13 7.67 -3.31 3.22
C GLY A 13 6.24 -2.76 3.14
N LYS A 14 6.03 -1.54 2.63
CA LYS A 14 4.69 -0.92 2.47
C LYS A 14 3.67 -1.85 1.80
N THR A 15 4.02 -2.42 0.67
CA THR A 15 3.16 -3.35 -0.07
C THR A 15 2.86 -4.63 0.72
N MET A 16 3.80 -5.12 1.54
CA MET A 16 3.56 -6.26 2.44
C MET A 16 2.55 -5.93 3.54
N ILE A 17 2.64 -4.71 4.11
CA ILE A 17 1.66 -4.22 5.10
C ILE A 17 0.28 -4.15 4.44
N MET A 18 0.19 -3.58 3.24
CA MET A 18 -1.05 -3.52 2.47
C MET A 18 -1.63 -4.91 2.22
N GLN A 19 -0.82 -5.85 1.73
CA GLN A 19 -1.25 -7.22 1.44
C GLN A 19 -1.74 -7.92 2.70
N ARG A 20 -1.03 -7.75 3.82
CA ARG A 20 -1.43 -8.31 5.11
C ARG A 20 -2.78 -7.75 5.57
N PHE A 21 -2.96 -6.44 5.49
CA PHE A 21 -4.22 -5.77 5.84
C PHE A 21 -5.38 -6.27 4.97
N CYS A 22 -5.18 -6.44 3.66
CA CYS A 22 -6.19 -7.01 2.77
C CYS A 22 -6.50 -8.46 3.11
N ALA A 23 -5.49 -9.28 3.44
CA ALA A 23 -5.67 -10.68 3.81
C ALA A 23 -6.43 -10.85 5.15
N GLU A 24 -6.29 -9.93 6.07
CA GLU A 24 -7.04 -9.92 7.34
C GLU A 24 -8.49 -9.44 7.19
N ASN A 25 -8.82 -8.83 6.04
CA ASN A 25 -10.15 -8.33 5.72
C ASN A 25 -10.63 -8.87 4.37
N PRO A 26 -10.75 -10.20 4.21
CA PRO A 26 -11.07 -10.81 2.91
C PRO A 26 -12.49 -10.47 2.46
N PRO A 27 -12.74 -10.55 1.16
CA PRO A 27 -14.11 -10.60 0.64
C PRO A 27 -14.89 -11.75 1.27
N GLY A 28 -16.18 -11.56 1.45
CA GLY A 28 -17.06 -12.57 2.03
C GLY A 28 -18.51 -12.38 1.59
N PHE A 29 -19.36 -13.31 1.97
CA PHE A 29 -20.79 -13.21 1.74
C PHE A 29 -21.50 -12.66 2.98
N ASP A 30 -22.34 -11.66 2.80
CA ASP A 30 -23.20 -11.10 3.84
C ASP A 30 -24.58 -11.79 3.75
N PRO A 31 -24.89 -12.72 4.67
CA PRO A 31 -26.13 -13.49 4.60
C PRO A 31 -27.37 -12.63 4.93
N GLU A 32 -27.22 -11.56 5.72
CA GLU A 32 -28.34 -10.66 6.04
C GLU A 32 -28.69 -9.78 4.84
N ALA A 33 -27.69 -9.31 4.11
CA ALA A 33 -27.90 -8.51 2.91
C ALA A 33 -28.07 -9.35 1.64
N GLY A 34 -27.81 -10.66 1.68
CA GLY A 34 -27.89 -11.58 0.55
C GLY A 34 -26.94 -11.27 -0.59
N ARG A 35 -25.76 -10.69 -0.29
CA ARG A 35 -24.81 -10.19 -1.30
C ARG A 35 -23.37 -10.44 -0.92
N GLU A 36 -22.51 -10.45 -1.93
CA GLU A 36 -21.06 -10.39 -1.71
C GLU A 36 -20.66 -9.04 -1.13
N ARG A 37 -19.71 -9.07 -0.21
CA ARG A 37 -19.12 -7.91 0.44
C ARG A 37 -17.61 -7.92 0.25
N THR A 38 -17.09 -6.80 -0.22
CA THR A 38 -15.64 -6.56 -0.36
C THR A 38 -15.29 -5.33 0.47
N PRO A 39 -14.91 -5.50 1.75
CA PRO A 39 -14.70 -4.36 2.65
C PRO A 39 -13.53 -3.47 2.23
N ILE A 40 -12.53 -4.06 1.58
CA ILE A 40 -11.32 -3.36 1.17
C ILE A 40 -11.08 -3.58 -0.32
N LEU A 41 -10.93 -2.48 -1.05
CA LEU A 41 -10.47 -2.52 -2.43
C LEU A 41 -9.07 -1.91 -2.52
N ALA A 42 -8.09 -2.71 -2.93
CA ALA A 42 -6.71 -2.27 -3.11
C ALA A 42 -6.43 -1.98 -4.59
N LEU A 43 -5.77 -0.86 -4.84
CA LEU A 43 -5.40 -0.37 -6.17
C LEU A 43 -3.94 0.10 -6.14
N GLN A 44 -3.28 0.01 -7.28
CA GLN A 44 -1.99 0.67 -7.50
C GLN A 44 -2.20 1.93 -8.34
N MET A 45 -1.63 3.06 -7.91
CA MET A 45 -1.68 4.30 -8.68
C MET A 45 -0.85 4.16 -9.97
N SER A 46 -1.46 4.55 -11.08
CA SER A 46 -0.79 4.53 -12.38
C SER A 46 0.31 5.58 -12.49
N GLY A 47 1.42 5.25 -13.16
CA GLY A 47 2.48 6.21 -13.52
C GLY A 47 2.06 7.30 -14.52
N GLN A 48 0.84 7.25 -15.04
CA GLN A 48 0.21 8.33 -15.80
C GLN A 48 -1.14 8.65 -15.15
N PRO A 49 -1.15 9.48 -14.11
CA PRO A 49 -2.34 9.74 -13.32
C PRO A 49 -3.36 10.55 -14.13
N ASN A 50 -4.53 9.99 -14.32
CA ASN A 50 -5.69 10.71 -14.81
C ASN A 50 -6.99 10.06 -14.29
N GLU A 51 -8.04 10.83 -14.27
CA GLU A 51 -9.34 10.43 -13.74
C GLU A 51 -9.93 9.20 -14.45
N ARG A 52 -9.82 9.13 -15.77
CA ARG A 52 -10.29 7.98 -16.55
C ARG A 52 -9.59 6.69 -16.09
N ARG A 53 -8.26 6.73 -15.91
CA ARG A 53 -7.50 5.57 -15.47
C ARG A 53 -7.85 5.16 -14.05
N LEU A 54 -8.06 6.13 -13.15
CA LEU A 54 -8.48 5.84 -11.78
C LEU A 54 -9.78 5.01 -11.78
N TYR A 55 -10.84 5.49 -12.44
CA TYR A 55 -12.09 4.76 -12.50
C TYR A 55 -11.97 3.44 -13.27
N SER A 56 -11.17 3.40 -14.32
CA SER A 56 -10.91 2.15 -15.06
C SER A 56 -10.20 1.11 -14.21
N HIS A 57 -9.24 1.50 -13.38
CA HIS A 57 -8.56 0.58 -12.46
C HIS A 57 -9.51 0.06 -11.37
N ILE A 58 -10.36 0.93 -10.82
CA ILE A 58 -11.41 0.51 -9.88
C ILE A 58 -12.31 -0.54 -10.52
N LEU A 59 -12.83 -0.27 -11.71
CA LEU A 59 -13.72 -1.19 -12.42
C LEU A 59 -13.01 -2.50 -12.80
N ALA A 60 -11.74 -2.44 -13.23
CA ALA A 60 -10.94 -3.63 -13.52
C ALA A 60 -10.70 -4.48 -12.28
N ALA A 61 -10.39 -3.87 -11.14
CA ALA A 61 -10.21 -4.58 -9.87
C ALA A 61 -11.51 -5.25 -9.37
N LEU A 62 -12.67 -4.73 -9.81
CA LEU A 62 -13.99 -5.31 -9.54
C LEU A 62 -14.44 -6.32 -10.62
N GLY A 63 -13.59 -6.63 -11.61
CA GLY A 63 -13.97 -7.51 -12.73
C GLY A 63 -15.07 -6.95 -13.64
N ALA A 64 -15.34 -5.64 -13.57
CA ALA A 64 -16.43 -5.02 -14.32
C ALA A 64 -16.03 -4.76 -15.78
N PRO A 65 -16.91 -5.07 -16.75
CA PRO A 65 -16.64 -4.83 -18.16
C PRO A 65 -16.56 -3.34 -18.47
N GLN A 66 -15.61 -2.96 -19.31
CA GLN A 66 -15.39 -1.59 -19.74
C GLN A 66 -15.34 -1.51 -21.26
N GLY A 67 -16.06 -0.55 -21.83
CA GLY A 67 -15.94 -0.24 -23.25
C GLY A 67 -14.70 0.62 -23.51
N PRO A 68 -13.98 0.41 -24.63
CA PRO A 68 -12.73 1.11 -24.94
C PRO A 68 -12.90 2.63 -25.09
N ARG A 69 -14.11 3.11 -25.35
CA ARG A 69 -14.46 4.54 -25.52
C ARG A 69 -15.48 5.04 -24.48
N SER A 70 -15.60 4.38 -23.32
CA SER A 70 -16.54 4.82 -22.29
C SER A 70 -16.24 6.24 -21.85
N GLU A 71 -17.24 7.08 -21.71
CA GLU A 71 -17.12 8.42 -21.14
C GLU A 71 -16.73 8.37 -19.64
N ILE A 72 -16.00 9.37 -19.18
CA ILE A 72 -15.54 9.45 -17.77
C ILE A 72 -16.74 9.42 -16.82
N SER A 73 -17.80 10.18 -17.11
CA SER A 73 -19.05 10.22 -16.34
C SER A 73 -19.73 8.85 -16.19
N ARG A 74 -19.60 7.99 -17.21
CA ARG A 74 -20.11 6.61 -17.17
C ARG A 74 -19.22 5.72 -16.28
N LEU A 75 -17.89 5.83 -16.43
CA LEU A 75 -16.94 5.09 -15.61
C LEU A 75 -17.11 5.44 -14.13
N GLU A 76 -17.24 6.73 -13.81
CA GLU A 76 -17.48 7.24 -12.46
C GLU A 76 -18.76 6.64 -11.87
N ARG A 77 -19.91 6.79 -12.55
CA ARG A 77 -21.19 6.24 -12.08
C ARG A 77 -21.14 4.73 -11.87
N SER A 78 -20.51 3.98 -12.78
CA SER A 78 -20.37 2.54 -12.66
C SER A 78 -19.48 2.16 -11.48
N ALA A 79 -18.37 2.86 -11.29
CA ALA A 79 -17.47 2.64 -10.15
C ALA A 79 -18.19 2.91 -8.81
N LEU A 80 -18.87 4.06 -8.69
CA LEU A 80 -19.66 4.40 -7.50
C LEU A 80 -20.74 3.35 -7.19
N SER A 81 -21.51 2.97 -8.22
CA SER A 81 -22.58 2.00 -8.06
C SER A 81 -22.07 0.64 -7.58
N LEU A 82 -20.99 0.13 -8.17
CA LEU A 82 -20.40 -1.14 -7.81
C LEU A 82 -19.75 -1.10 -6.42
N LEU A 83 -18.96 -0.08 -6.12
CA LEU A 83 -18.33 0.08 -4.81
C LEU A 83 -19.39 0.13 -3.69
N LYS A 84 -20.50 0.79 -3.95
CA LYS A 84 -21.63 0.86 -3.01
C LYS A 84 -22.34 -0.49 -2.88
N ALA A 85 -22.54 -1.18 -4.01
CA ALA A 85 -23.22 -2.48 -4.03
C ALA A 85 -22.46 -3.55 -3.25
N ILE A 86 -21.12 -3.60 -3.36
CA ILE A 86 -20.28 -4.57 -2.65
C ILE A 86 -19.88 -4.11 -1.24
N GLY A 87 -20.33 -2.94 -0.80
CA GLY A 87 -20.13 -2.44 0.57
C GLY A 87 -18.67 -2.15 0.92
N VAL A 88 -17.90 -1.53 -0.01
CA VAL A 88 -16.53 -1.10 0.28
C VAL A 88 -16.51 -0.12 1.44
N GLN A 89 -15.58 -0.30 2.37
CA GLN A 89 -15.35 0.54 3.55
C GLN A 89 -14.02 1.30 3.47
N ALA A 90 -13.02 0.75 2.78
CA ALA A 90 -11.75 1.40 2.56
C ALA A 90 -11.25 1.20 1.12
N LEU A 91 -10.70 2.27 0.55
CA LEU A 91 -9.90 2.23 -0.68
C LEU A 91 -8.43 2.32 -0.29
N VAL A 92 -7.68 1.29 -0.62
CA VAL A 92 -6.25 1.23 -0.40
C VAL A 92 -5.54 1.56 -1.71
N ILE A 93 -4.64 2.53 -1.67
CA ILE A 93 -3.94 3.03 -2.86
C ILE A 93 -2.44 2.89 -2.62
N ASP A 94 -1.83 1.93 -3.32
CA ASP A 94 -0.37 1.80 -3.34
C ASP A 94 0.26 2.74 -4.38
N GLU A 95 1.52 3.08 -4.17
CA GLU A 95 2.32 3.93 -5.05
C GLU A 95 1.67 5.31 -5.32
N ILE A 96 1.05 5.90 -4.28
CA ILE A 96 0.34 7.20 -4.41
C ILE A 96 1.25 8.30 -4.98
N HIS A 97 2.58 8.20 -4.82
CA HIS A 97 3.54 9.15 -5.39
C HIS A 97 3.52 9.21 -6.92
N ASN A 98 2.99 8.20 -7.59
CA ASN A 98 2.81 8.23 -9.05
C ASN A 98 1.91 9.38 -9.52
N ILE A 99 1.13 9.98 -8.62
CA ILE A 99 0.37 11.20 -8.94
C ILE A 99 1.33 12.34 -9.36
N LEU A 100 2.54 12.41 -8.79
CA LEU A 100 3.54 13.45 -9.11
C LEU A 100 4.08 13.38 -10.54
N ALA A 101 3.93 12.23 -11.22
CA ALA A 101 4.32 12.08 -12.62
C ALA A 101 3.43 12.87 -13.60
N GLY A 102 2.24 13.30 -13.16
CA GLY A 102 1.34 14.14 -13.94
C GLY A 102 1.62 15.63 -13.76
N THR A 103 1.04 16.42 -14.66
CA THR A 103 1.00 17.88 -14.50
C THR A 103 0.21 18.28 -13.24
N HIS A 104 0.45 19.46 -12.69
CA HIS A 104 -0.31 19.95 -11.52
C HIS A 104 -1.83 19.90 -11.71
N ARG A 105 -2.30 20.12 -12.94
CA ARG A 105 -3.72 20.00 -13.27
C ARG A 105 -4.20 18.57 -13.14
N GLU A 106 -3.47 17.59 -13.69
CA GLU A 106 -3.80 16.18 -13.60
C GLU A 106 -3.75 15.66 -12.17
N GLN A 107 -2.74 16.06 -11.40
CA GLN A 107 -2.63 15.75 -9.97
C GLN A 107 -3.90 16.20 -9.22
N ARG A 108 -4.31 17.46 -9.41
CA ARG A 108 -5.51 18.02 -8.78
C ARG A 108 -6.79 17.29 -9.20
N ILE A 109 -6.92 16.90 -10.47
CA ILE A 109 -8.08 16.15 -10.95
C ILE A 109 -8.18 14.81 -10.23
N VAL A 110 -7.07 14.06 -10.14
CA VAL A 110 -7.06 12.74 -9.47
C VAL A 110 -7.30 12.88 -7.97
N LEU A 111 -6.69 13.86 -7.30
CA LEU A 111 -6.94 14.12 -5.87
C LEU A 111 -8.41 14.50 -5.61
N ASN A 112 -9.00 15.30 -6.48
CA ASN A 112 -10.42 15.64 -6.41
C ASN A 112 -11.31 14.40 -6.60
N ALA A 113 -10.98 13.51 -7.55
CA ALA A 113 -11.72 12.28 -7.77
C ALA A 113 -11.64 11.35 -6.54
N LEU A 114 -10.47 11.20 -5.92
CA LEU A 114 -10.30 10.43 -4.68
C LEU A 114 -11.11 11.03 -3.53
N ARG A 115 -11.06 12.35 -3.36
CA ARG A 115 -11.85 13.07 -2.37
C ARG A 115 -13.34 12.88 -2.59
N PHE A 116 -13.79 12.98 -3.84
CA PHE A 116 -15.18 12.76 -4.22
C PHE A 116 -15.65 11.34 -3.88
N LEU A 117 -14.86 10.31 -4.26
CA LEU A 117 -15.14 8.91 -3.92
C LEU A 117 -15.25 8.71 -2.41
N SER A 118 -14.29 9.23 -1.64
CA SER A 118 -14.31 9.12 -0.18
C SER A 118 -15.54 9.77 0.45
N ASN A 119 -15.99 10.92 -0.07
CA ASN A 119 -17.15 11.62 0.43
C ASN A 119 -18.46 10.92 0.09
N GLU A 120 -18.61 10.54 -1.18
CA GLU A 120 -19.84 9.97 -1.71
C GLU A 120 -20.12 8.58 -1.13
N LEU A 121 -19.09 7.78 -0.99
CA LEU A 121 -19.18 6.43 -0.44
C LEU A 121 -19.00 6.37 1.07
N LYS A 122 -18.54 7.46 1.70
CA LYS A 122 -18.15 7.51 3.13
C LYS A 122 -17.10 6.46 3.48
N VAL A 123 -16.14 6.26 2.59
CA VAL A 123 -15.03 5.31 2.75
C VAL A 123 -13.77 6.01 3.22
N SER A 124 -12.93 5.28 3.96
CA SER A 124 -11.58 5.72 4.32
C SER A 124 -10.63 5.53 3.15
N LEU A 125 -9.66 6.43 3.00
CA LEU A 125 -8.53 6.27 2.08
C LEU A 125 -7.31 5.82 2.88
N ILE A 126 -6.64 4.78 2.40
CA ILE A 126 -5.37 4.29 2.95
C ILE A 126 -4.34 4.37 1.82
N CYS A 127 -3.41 5.32 1.93
CA CYS A 127 -2.45 5.60 0.87
C CYS A 127 -1.05 5.15 1.28
N PHE A 128 -0.36 4.44 0.39
CA PHE A 128 1.04 4.05 0.56
C PHE A 128 1.89 4.75 -0.49
N GLY A 129 3.06 5.25 -0.08
CA GLY A 129 3.97 5.90 -1.02
C GLY A 129 5.36 6.15 -0.45
N VAL A 130 6.25 6.64 -1.29
CA VAL A 130 7.55 7.15 -0.84
C VAL A 130 7.37 8.51 -0.16
N THR A 131 8.40 8.99 0.53
CA THR A 131 8.32 10.23 1.32
C THR A 131 7.86 11.42 0.48
N ASP A 132 8.27 11.50 -0.79
CA ASP A 132 7.88 12.56 -1.72
C ASP A 132 6.36 12.58 -2.00
N ALA A 133 5.67 11.46 -1.81
CA ALA A 133 4.21 11.40 -1.94
C ALA A 133 3.46 12.30 -0.95
N ARG A 134 4.10 12.71 0.14
CA ARG A 134 3.56 13.70 1.08
C ARG A 134 3.25 15.00 0.37
N GLU A 135 4.14 15.45 -0.53
CA GLU A 135 3.94 16.67 -1.33
C GLU A 135 2.67 16.55 -2.21
N ALA A 136 2.47 15.38 -2.84
CA ALA A 136 1.29 15.14 -3.66
C ALA A 136 -0.02 15.31 -2.86
N ILE A 137 -0.10 14.70 -1.69
CA ILE A 137 -1.31 14.77 -0.83
C ILE A 137 -1.50 16.20 -0.29
N SER A 138 -0.42 16.88 0.09
CA SER A 138 -0.44 18.25 0.60
C SER A 138 -0.91 19.28 -0.44
N GLY A 139 -0.86 18.95 -1.72
CA GLY A 139 -1.37 19.77 -2.82
C GLY A 139 -2.87 20.05 -2.76
N ASP A 140 -3.64 19.23 -2.03
CA ASP A 140 -5.05 19.50 -1.71
C ASP A 140 -5.23 19.62 -0.18
N VAL A 141 -5.32 20.86 0.31
CA VAL A 141 -5.46 21.17 1.75
C VAL A 141 -6.68 20.48 2.39
N GLN A 142 -7.78 20.30 1.65
CA GLN A 142 -8.99 19.66 2.17
C GLN A 142 -8.81 18.15 2.30
N LEU A 143 -8.05 17.55 1.39
CA LEU A 143 -7.71 16.13 1.45
C LEU A 143 -6.65 15.89 2.52
N ALA A 144 -5.59 16.69 2.55
CA ALA A 144 -4.49 16.59 3.53
C ALA A 144 -4.99 16.59 4.98
N ARG A 145 -5.96 17.46 5.31
CA ARG A 145 -6.54 17.54 6.67
C ARG A 145 -7.28 16.28 7.13
N ARG A 146 -7.51 15.31 6.25
CA ARG A 146 -8.19 14.05 6.58
C ARG A 146 -7.24 12.90 6.83
N PHE A 147 -5.97 13.10 6.45
CA PHE A 147 -4.96 12.07 6.58
C PHE A 147 -4.21 12.18 7.90
N ASP A 148 -4.22 11.08 8.65
CA ASP A 148 -3.22 10.83 9.68
C ASP A 148 -1.98 10.27 8.97
N GLU A 149 -0.84 10.92 9.15
CA GLU A 149 0.40 10.55 8.49
C GLU A 149 1.23 9.63 9.38
N LEU A 150 1.64 8.50 8.83
CA LEU A 150 2.58 7.58 9.43
C LEU A 150 3.83 7.48 8.55
N THR A 151 4.99 7.51 9.20
CA THR A 151 6.27 7.29 8.50
C THR A 151 6.87 5.97 8.96
N LEU A 152 7.24 5.13 8.01
CA LEU A 152 8.04 3.93 8.26
C LEU A 152 9.52 4.33 8.25
N PRO A 153 10.16 4.48 9.41
CA PRO A 153 11.58 4.82 9.47
C PRO A 153 12.42 3.61 9.03
N ARG A 154 13.62 3.87 8.57
CA ARG A 154 14.62 2.80 8.41
C ARG A 154 14.91 2.17 9.76
N TRP A 155 15.21 0.89 9.74
CA TRP A 155 15.61 0.17 10.94
C TRP A 155 16.85 0.80 11.56
N SER A 156 16.84 0.89 12.87
CA SER A 156 17.95 1.38 13.70
C SER A 156 18.40 0.30 14.68
N ALA A 157 19.57 0.49 15.31
CA ALA A 157 20.11 -0.50 16.24
C ALA A 157 19.36 -0.48 17.58
N ASP A 158 18.13 -1.00 17.59
CA ASP A 158 17.24 -1.07 18.72
C ASP A 158 16.63 -2.47 18.93
N ALA A 159 15.85 -2.65 19.98
CA ALA A 159 15.23 -3.93 20.31
C ALA A 159 14.22 -4.42 19.23
N GLN A 160 13.58 -3.51 18.49
CA GLN A 160 12.64 -3.87 17.44
C GLN A 160 13.38 -4.46 16.23
N TYR A 161 14.51 -3.86 15.86
CA TYR A 161 15.39 -4.40 14.83
C TYR A 161 15.93 -5.80 15.19
N GLU A 162 16.39 -5.97 16.43
CA GLU A 162 16.86 -7.27 16.92
C GLU A 162 15.74 -8.32 16.85
N ALA A 163 14.53 -7.97 17.29
CA ALA A 163 13.37 -8.84 17.20
C ALA A 163 13.01 -9.21 15.75
N LEU A 164 13.12 -8.26 14.81
CA LEU A 164 12.93 -8.53 13.37
C LEU A 164 13.95 -9.59 12.89
N ILE A 165 15.24 -9.38 13.14
CA ILE A 165 16.29 -10.31 12.69
C ILE A 165 16.07 -11.70 13.29
N ILE A 166 15.77 -11.79 14.59
CA ILE A 166 15.46 -13.06 15.26
C ILE A 166 14.25 -13.75 14.59
N SER A 167 13.20 -12.99 14.31
CA SER A 167 12.00 -13.52 13.65
C SER A 167 12.30 -14.08 12.26
N ILE A 168 13.11 -13.36 11.47
CA ILE A 168 13.52 -13.84 10.14
C ILE A 168 14.30 -15.14 10.26
N LEU A 169 15.32 -15.16 11.11
CA LEU A 169 16.21 -16.31 11.26
C LEU A 169 15.49 -17.57 11.78
N ARG A 170 14.51 -17.42 12.68
CA ARG A 170 13.69 -18.53 13.18
C ARG A 170 12.85 -19.20 12.08
N ASN A 171 12.52 -18.48 11.02
CA ASN A 171 11.77 -19.03 9.89
C ASN A 171 12.67 -19.59 8.78
N MET A 172 13.99 -19.48 8.91
CA MET A 172 14.93 -20.06 7.94
C MET A 172 15.21 -21.53 8.28
N PRO A 173 15.17 -22.44 7.28
CA PRO A 173 15.40 -23.87 7.47
C PRO A 173 16.90 -24.20 7.59
N LEU A 174 17.59 -23.61 8.56
CA LEU A 174 18.98 -23.87 8.86
C LEU A 174 19.11 -25.03 9.85
N ARG A 175 20.17 -25.83 9.70
CA ARG A 175 20.44 -27.00 10.58
C ARG A 175 20.70 -26.59 12.02
N GLU A 176 21.44 -25.50 12.21
CA GLU A 176 21.83 -24.99 13.51
C GLU A 176 21.30 -23.57 13.72
N PRO A 177 20.99 -23.20 14.98
CA PRO A 177 20.56 -21.84 15.30
C PRO A 177 21.68 -20.84 14.99
N THR A 178 21.33 -19.75 14.33
CA THR A 178 22.29 -18.67 14.06
C THR A 178 22.59 -17.90 15.35
N VAL A 179 23.86 -17.80 15.70
CA VAL A 179 24.32 -17.01 16.85
C VAL A 179 24.42 -15.54 16.43
N LEU A 180 23.56 -14.71 17.01
CA LEU A 180 23.58 -13.27 16.81
C LEU A 180 24.50 -12.60 17.84
N THR A 181 25.46 -11.83 17.34
CA THR A 181 26.29 -10.96 18.16
C THR A 181 25.94 -9.50 17.88
N ALA A 182 26.20 -8.61 18.83
CA ALA A 182 26.04 -7.18 18.60
C ALA A 182 26.85 -6.65 17.41
N LYS A 183 27.99 -7.31 17.11
CA LYS A 183 28.84 -7.00 15.95
C LYS A 183 28.17 -7.41 14.64
N SER A 184 27.58 -8.62 14.58
CA SER A 184 26.88 -9.10 13.37
C SER A 184 25.63 -8.26 13.10
N LEU A 185 24.84 -7.95 14.11
CA LEU A 185 23.66 -7.07 13.97
C LEU A 185 24.02 -5.70 13.41
N ARG A 186 25.06 -5.05 13.96
CA ARG A 186 25.53 -3.75 13.43
C ARG A 186 26.02 -3.87 11.99
N ARG A 187 26.71 -4.97 11.64
CA ARG A 187 27.19 -5.17 10.27
C ARG A 187 26.06 -5.34 9.28
N VAL A 188 25.04 -6.13 9.62
CA VAL A 188 23.83 -6.26 8.79
C VAL A 188 23.19 -4.89 8.58
N LEU A 189 22.97 -4.14 9.65
CA LEU A 189 22.37 -2.81 9.58
C LEU A 189 23.17 -1.85 8.69
N GLN A 190 24.50 -1.85 8.83
CA GLN A 190 25.39 -0.99 8.04
C GLN A 190 25.35 -1.32 6.55
N VAL A 191 25.36 -2.61 6.19
CA VAL A 191 25.37 -3.05 4.78
C VAL A 191 24.01 -2.85 4.12
N THR A 192 22.94 -3.02 4.87
CA THR A 192 21.57 -2.95 4.37
C THR A 192 20.96 -1.56 4.49
N GLU A 193 21.68 -0.61 5.08
CA GLU A 193 21.21 0.76 5.35
C GLU A 193 19.87 0.80 6.12
N GLY A 194 19.53 -0.25 6.84
CA GLY A 194 18.27 -0.39 7.55
C GLY A 194 17.04 -0.52 6.65
N LEU A 195 17.21 -0.90 5.38
CA LEU A 195 16.10 -1.16 4.47
C LEU A 195 15.61 -2.61 4.60
N THR A 196 14.34 -2.79 4.87
CA THR A 196 13.71 -4.12 5.10
C THR A 196 14.02 -5.10 3.98
N ALA A 197 13.86 -4.70 2.72
CA ALA A 197 14.12 -5.54 1.56
C ALA A 197 15.59 -5.99 1.46
N HIS A 198 16.54 -5.10 1.78
CA HIS A 198 17.95 -5.42 1.77
C HIS A 198 18.33 -6.38 2.92
N ILE A 199 17.71 -6.20 4.10
CA ILE A 199 17.88 -7.11 5.24
C ILE A 199 17.44 -8.53 4.85
N PHE A 200 16.22 -8.68 4.34
CA PHE A 200 15.71 -9.97 3.90
C PHE A 200 16.58 -10.60 2.82
N ARG A 201 16.98 -9.83 1.81
CA ARG A 201 17.83 -10.31 0.73
C ARG A 201 19.18 -10.81 1.27
N MET A 202 19.87 -10.00 2.08
CA MET A 202 21.17 -10.36 2.66
C MET A 202 21.06 -11.63 3.49
N LEU A 203 20.07 -11.75 4.38
CA LEU A 203 19.91 -12.93 5.23
C LEU A 203 19.58 -14.17 4.40
N ASN A 204 18.75 -14.05 3.35
CA ASN A 204 18.47 -15.17 2.45
C ASN A 204 19.72 -15.62 1.68
N GLU A 205 20.53 -14.70 1.17
CA GLU A 205 21.78 -15.02 0.48
C GLU A 205 22.77 -15.76 1.42
N LEU A 206 22.89 -15.27 2.65
CA LEU A 206 23.75 -15.94 3.67
C LEU A 206 23.21 -17.33 4.03
N ALA A 207 21.90 -17.50 4.15
CA ALA A 207 21.30 -18.80 4.43
C ALA A 207 21.52 -19.80 3.27
N LEU A 208 21.39 -19.34 2.03
CA LEU A 208 21.67 -20.17 0.84
C LEU A 208 23.13 -20.62 0.77
N GLU A 209 24.07 -19.76 1.14
CA GLU A 209 25.49 -20.15 1.23
C GLU A 209 25.72 -21.17 2.36
N ALA A 210 25.11 -20.98 3.52
CA ALA A 210 25.23 -21.91 4.64
C ALA A 210 24.66 -23.31 4.35
N VAL A 211 23.69 -23.43 3.44
CA VAL A 211 23.12 -24.74 3.03
C VAL A 211 24.02 -25.47 2.03
N LYS A 212 24.86 -24.75 1.27
CA LYS A 212 25.77 -25.33 0.28
C LYS A 212 27.06 -25.87 0.91
N THR A 213 27.42 -25.37 2.10
CA THR A 213 28.58 -25.79 2.87
C THR A 213 28.22 -26.86 3.89
#